data_e59bd7091fc5486bc588ee49a63ab7e4
#
_entry.id   e59bd7091fc5486bc588ee49a63ab7e4
#
_cell.length_a   1.000
_cell.length_b   1.000
_cell.length_c   1.000
_cell.angle_alpha   90.00
_cell.angle_beta   90.00
_cell.angle_gamma   90.00
#
_symmetry.space_group_name_H-M   'P 1'
#
loop_
_entity.id
_entity.type
_entity.pdbx_description
1 polymer ?
#
loop_
_entity_poly.entity_id
_entity_poly.type
_entity_poly.pdbx_seq_one_letter_code
_entity_poly.pdbx_strand_id
1 'polypeptide(L)'
;MPDPRFFQTLSPLTVAALAEHIGGEVVRGGEVIVSAVAPLSSADRGAIAFLGDRKFAAALAETKAGCVIVPPSAVDAAPADAAVIVSSEAQAAWARASALLHRPVRLDRAITAAQAAEDDTVVVEPGVVLGEGVRIGRGSRIGANTVIGPGVQIGRDCLISSGVTVGFALLGDRVKLLAGARIGEAGFGAAGSKTGPVDIPQLGRVILQDGVTVGANSCIDRGAYDDTVIGENTKIDNLVMIGHNCVIGRNNLMAAHTGISGSVTSGDNCIFGGRAGVGDHITIGEGARVAAGGGVLADIPPGEIWSGYPAKPLRQFLRETVWLSKQASQKKGAKESKE
;
A
#
# COMPACT_ATOMS: atom_id res chain seq x y z
N MET A 1 9.81 -12.11 -0.97
CA MET A 1 10.88 -11.29 -1.58
C MET A 1 10.27 -10.33 -2.59
N PRO A 2 10.81 -9.11 -2.76
CA PRO A 2 10.35 -8.19 -3.79
C PRO A 2 10.39 -8.82 -5.18
N ASP A 3 9.44 -8.45 -6.04
CA ASP A 3 9.31 -9.02 -7.38
C ASP A 3 10.50 -8.58 -8.28
N PRO A 4 11.29 -9.50 -8.85
CA PRO A 4 12.49 -9.18 -9.62
C PRO A 4 12.18 -8.43 -10.94
N ARG A 5 10.94 -8.40 -11.41
CA ARG A 5 10.53 -7.56 -12.55
C ARG A 5 10.61 -6.07 -12.20
N PHE A 6 10.41 -5.73 -10.95
CA PHE A 6 10.27 -4.36 -10.45
C PHE A 6 11.40 -3.92 -9.53
N PHE A 7 12.05 -4.87 -8.86
CA PHE A 7 13.09 -4.56 -7.88
C PHE A 7 14.34 -5.40 -8.13
N GLN A 8 15.47 -4.73 -8.11
CA GLN A 8 16.77 -5.38 -8.14
C GLN A 8 17.21 -5.66 -6.70
N THR A 9 17.49 -6.92 -6.39
CA THR A 9 18.19 -7.30 -5.15
C THR A 9 19.68 -6.99 -5.34
N LEU A 10 20.25 -6.26 -4.39
CA LEU A 10 21.65 -5.89 -4.37
C LEU A 10 22.51 -6.99 -3.74
N SER A 11 23.82 -6.74 -3.60
CA SER A 11 24.72 -7.71 -2.99
C SER A 11 24.29 -8.08 -1.58
N PRO A 12 24.28 -9.38 -1.21
CA PRO A 12 24.06 -9.81 0.15
C PRO A 12 25.04 -9.16 1.13
N LEU A 13 24.60 -8.91 2.34
CA LEU A 13 25.41 -8.31 3.42
C LEU A 13 25.44 -9.23 4.64
N THR A 14 26.55 -9.22 5.36
CA THR A 14 26.57 -9.82 6.70
C THR A 14 25.75 -8.98 7.66
N VAL A 15 25.16 -9.61 8.67
CA VAL A 15 24.41 -8.90 9.71
C VAL A 15 25.28 -7.86 10.41
N ALA A 16 26.57 -8.12 10.60
CA ALA A 16 27.50 -7.14 11.18
C ALA A 16 27.66 -5.91 10.30
N ALA A 17 27.94 -6.09 9.01
CA ALA A 17 28.05 -4.96 8.06
C ALA A 17 26.74 -4.18 7.96
N LEU A 18 25.61 -4.87 7.96
CA LEU A 18 24.30 -4.23 7.90
C LEU A 18 24.02 -3.38 9.13
N ALA A 19 24.32 -3.89 10.35
CA ALA A 19 24.12 -3.20 11.61
C ALA A 19 24.87 -1.86 11.69
N GLU A 20 26.08 -1.80 11.18
CA GLU A 20 26.87 -0.55 11.08
C GLU A 20 26.15 0.55 10.28
N HIS A 21 25.50 0.16 9.16
CA HIS A 21 24.81 1.11 8.28
C HIS A 21 23.44 1.54 8.81
N ILE A 22 22.74 0.67 9.53
CA ILE A 22 21.37 0.95 10.00
C ILE A 22 21.29 1.52 11.41
N GLY A 23 22.42 1.57 12.13
CA GLY A 23 22.51 2.11 13.49
C GLY A 23 21.94 1.15 14.54
N GLY A 24 22.26 -0.15 14.42
CA GLY A 24 21.88 -1.21 15.37
C GLY A 24 23.09 -1.88 16.00
N GLU A 25 22.90 -2.58 17.11
CA GLU A 25 23.91 -3.38 17.81
C GLU A 25 23.66 -4.87 17.56
N VAL A 26 24.68 -5.59 17.11
CA VAL A 26 24.60 -7.06 16.92
C VAL A 26 24.74 -7.77 18.25
N VAL A 27 23.71 -8.50 18.65
CA VAL A 27 23.72 -9.34 19.87
C VAL A 27 24.25 -10.72 19.57
N ARG A 28 23.90 -11.30 18.40
CA ARG A 28 24.37 -12.61 17.93
C ARG A 28 24.26 -12.77 16.42
N GLY A 29 25.03 -13.66 15.83
CA GLY A 29 24.95 -14.07 14.42
C GLY A 29 25.45 -12.98 13.45
N GLY A 30 26.47 -12.21 13.80
CA GLY A 30 27.00 -11.15 12.96
C GLY A 30 27.53 -11.63 11.60
N GLU A 31 27.94 -12.87 11.48
CA GLU A 31 28.42 -13.53 10.25
C GLU A 31 27.28 -14.03 9.32
N VAL A 32 26.04 -14.09 9.83
CA VAL A 32 24.88 -14.49 9.03
C VAL A 32 24.73 -13.54 7.84
N ILE A 33 24.49 -14.10 6.66
CA ILE A 33 24.32 -13.35 5.42
C ILE A 33 22.83 -13.20 5.13
N VAL A 34 22.39 -11.97 4.87
CA VAL A 34 21.03 -11.64 4.45
C VAL A 34 21.05 -10.94 3.09
N SER A 35 20.05 -11.24 2.26
CA SER A 35 19.92 -10.71 0.90
C SER A 35 18.56 -10.06 0.65
N ALA A 36 17.61 -10.19 1.58
CA ALA A 36 16.26 -9.70 1.39
C ALA A 36 15.66 -9.17 2.70
N VAL A 37 14.58 -8.41 2.56
CA VAL A 37 13.70 -8.02 3.65
C VAL A 37 12.36 -8.71 3.50
N ALA A 38 11.72 -9.06 4.63
CA ALA A 38 10.39 -9.66 4.63
C ALA A 38 9.64 -9.37 5.93
N PRO A 39 8.30 -9.44 5.93
CA PRO A 39 7.51 -9.48 7.16
C PRO A 39 7.86 -10.72 8.01
N LEU A 40 7.69 -10.62 9.33
CA LEU A 40 7.95 -11.73 10.26
C LEU A 40 7.26 -13.05 9.85
N SER A 41 6.03 -12.96 9.34
CA SER A 41 5.20 -14.12 8.97
C SER A 41 5.66 -14.86 7.70
N SER A 42 6.40 -14.20 6.81
CA SER A 42 6.81 -14.75 5.51
C SER A 42 8.32 -14.77 5.29
N ALA A 43 9.10 -14.33 6.28
CA ALA A 43 10.55 -14.31 6.19
C ALA A 43 11.13 -15.72 6.16
N ASP A 44 12.19 -15.90 5.36
CA ASP A 44 13.02 -17.10 5.31
C ASP A 44 14.43 -16.83 5.87
N ARG A 45 15.31 -17.83 5.82
CA ARG A 45 16.69 -17.73 6.33
C ARG A 45 17.56 -16.67 5.65
N GLY A 46 17.24 -16.27 4.45
CA GLY A 46 17.95 -15.23 3.71
C GLY A 46 17.40 -13.82 3.97
N ALA A 47 16.33 -13.69 4.74
CA ALA A 47 15.65 -12.44 4.97
C ALA A 47 15.91 -11.83 6.34
N ILE A 48 15.88 -10.50 6.40
CA ILE A 48 15.80 -9.71 7.63
C ILE A 48 14.38 -9.21 7.86
N ALA A 49 13.86 -9.41 9.06
CA ALA A 49 12.57 -8.91 9.51
C ALA A 49 12.73 -7.98 10.73
N PHE A 50 11.66 -7.33 11.16
CA PHE A 50 11.70 -6.47 12.35
C PHE A 50 10.45 -6.61 13.20
N LEU A 51 10.56 -6.31 14.49
CA LEU A 51 9.44 -6.16 15.40
C LEU A 51 9.12 -4.67 15.57
N GLY A 52 8.03 -4.20 14.96
CA GLY A 52 7.57 -2.81 15.07
C GLY A 52 6.62 -2.54 16.23
N ASP A 53 5.79 -3.53 16.60
CA ASP A 53 4.79 -3.41 17.65
C ASP A 53 4.72 -4.72 18.46
N ARG A 54 4.48 -4.61 19.76
CA ARG A 54 4.34 -5.76 20.69
C ARG A 54 3.22 -6.73 20.30
N LYS A 55 2.19 -6.26 19.60
CA LYS A 55 1.11 -7.14 19.08
C LYS A 55 1.62 -8.24 18.15
N PHE A 56 2.79 -8.06 17.53
CA PHE A 56 3.44 -9.04 16.66
C PHE A 56 4.45 -9.95 17.39
N ALA A 57 4.49 -9.96 18.73
CA ALA A 57 5.43 -10.79 19.48
C ALA A 57 5.28 -12.30 19.20
N ALA A 58 4.06 -12.77 18.97
CA ALA A 58 3.82 -14.17 18.58
C ALA A 58 4.46 -14.49 17.20
N ALA A 59 4.30 -13.58 16.22
CA ALA A 59 4.91 -13.72 14.91
C ALA A 59 6.46 -13.66 14.98
N LEU A 60 7.03 -12.90 15.92
CA LEU A 60 8.47 -12.90 16.18
C LEU A 60 8.96 -14.27 16.67
N ALA A 61 8.24 -14.89 17.59
CA ALA A 61 8.64 -16.20 18.14
C ALA A 61 8.60 -17.34 17.09
N GLU A 62 7.72 -17.22 16.09
CA GLU A 62 7.49 -18.23 15.04
C GLU A 62 8.23 -17.93 13.72
N THR A 63 8.89 -16.77 13.60
CA THR A 63 9.52 -16.35 12.34
C THR A 63 10.66 -17.27 11.94
N LYS A 64 10.83 -17.48 10.63
CA LYS A 64 11.96 -18.18 10.03
C LYS A 64 13.03 -17.24 9.48
N ALA A 65 12.96 -15.93 9.83
CA ALA A 65 13.94 -14.95 9.40
C ALA A 65 15.37 -15.35 9.81
N GLY A 66 16.34 -15.15 8.91
CA GLY A 66 17.75 -15.34 9.24
C GLY A 66 18.27 -14.28 10.21
N CYS A 67 17.68 -13.07 10.16
CA CYS A 67 17.97 -11.98 11.09
C CYS A 67 16.69 -11.25 11.51
N VAL A 68 16.63 -10.79 12.76
CA VAL A 68 15.55 -9.93 13.23
C VAL A 68 16.09 -8.64 13.86
N ILE A 69 15.46 -7.52 13.57
CA ILE A 69 15.70 -6.24 14.24
C ILE A 69 14.64 -6.09 15.32
N VAL A 70 15.06 -5.97 16.57
CA VAL A 70 14.15 -5.90 17.72
C VAL A 70 14.50 -4.73 18.65
N PRO A 71 13.53 -4.16 19.37
CA PRO A 71 13.83 -3.24 20.46
C PRO A 71 14.52 -3.99 21.62
N PRO A 72 15.27 -3.29 22.51
CA PRO A 72 15.99 -3.91 23.62
C PRO A 72 15.11 -4.81 24.50
N SER A 73 13.83 -4.48 24.65
CA SER A 73 12.87 -5.24 25.48
C SER A 73 12.38 -6.55 24.85
N ALA A 74 12.74 -6.87 23.62
CA ALA A 74 12.26 -8.04 22.90
C ALA A 74 13.38 -9.01 22.45
N VAL A 75 14.60 -8.81 22.93
CA VAL A 75 15.78 -9.65 22.59
C VAL A 75 15.54 -11.11 22.94
N ASP A 76 15.04 -11.38 24.15
CA ASP A 76 14.80 -12.73 24.66
C ASP A 76 13.65 -13.45 23.95
N ALA A 77 12.76 -12.71 23.26
CA ALA A 77 11.66 -13.26 22.48
C ALA A 77 12.07 -13.66 21.06
N ALA A 78 13.26 -13.28 20.60
CA ALA A 78 13.74 -13.63 19.29
C ALA A 78 14.15 -15.10 19.20
N PRO A 79 13.85 -15.84 18.09
CA PRO A 79 14.22 -17.24 17.93
C PRO A 79 15.71 -17.47 18.16
N ALA A 80 16.06 -18.56 18.86
CA ALA A 80 17.46 -18.86 19.24
C ALA A 80 18.41 -19.01 18.04
N ASP A 81 17.87 -19.41 16.90
CA ASP A 81 18.57 -19.69 15.66
C ASP A 81 18.57 -18.51 14.66
N ALA A 82 17.97 -17.38 15.00
CA ALA A 82 18.03 -16.14 14.23
C ALA A 82 19.17 -15.23 14.72
N ALA A 83 19.85 -14.54 13.79
CA ALA A 83 20.70 -13.42 14.13
C ALA A 83 19.84 -12.28 14.71
N VAL A 84 20.42 -11.49 15.63
CA VAL A 84 19.67 -10.42 16.29
C VAL A 84 20.44 -9.11 16.25
N ILE A 85 19.77 -8.09 15.70
CA ILE A 85 20.19 -6.69 15.78
C ILE A 85 19.24 -5.98 16.75
N VAL A 86 19.80 -5.30 17.74
CA VAL A 86 19.04 -4.43 18.67
C VAL A 86 19.03 -3.00 18.17
N SER A 87 17.85 -2.43 18.09
CA SER A 87 17.67 -1.00 17.79
C SER A 87 16.45 -0.45 18.49
N SER A 88 16.58 0.70 19.17
CA SER A 88 15.44 1.43 19.71
C SER A 88 14.53 2.00 18.61
N GLU A 89 15.00 2.02 17.36
CA GLU A 89 14.31 2.50 16.16
C GLU A 89 14.16 1.37 15.15
N ALA A 90 13.67 0.20 15.59
CA ALA A 90 13.66 -1.03 14.78
C ALA A 90 13.03 -0.87 13.40
N GLN A 91 11.93 -0.10 13.27
CA GLN A 91 11.28 0.18 12.00
C GLN A 91 12.15 1.05 11.07
N ALA A 92 12.77 2.11 11.60
CA ALA A 92 13.66 2.96 10.81
C ALA A 92 14.96 2.21 10.41
N ALA A 93 15.49 1.38 11.30
CA ALA A 93 16.62 0.51 11.00
C ALA A 93 16.28 -0.49 9.87
N TRP A 94 15.09 -1.07 9.92
CA TRP A 94 14.61 -1.95 8.86
C TRP A 94 14.39 -1.19 7.53
N ALA A 95 13.87 0.03 7.55
CA ALA A 95 13.72 0.85 6.35
C ALA A 95 15.08 1.13 5.68
N ARG A 96 16.10 1.44 6.47
CA ARG A 96 17.49 1.60 5.97
C ARG A 96 18.04 0.29 5.39
N ALA A 97 17.82 -0.84 6.08
CA ALA A 97 18.21 -2.16 5.59
C ALA A 97 17.55 -2.49 4.24
N SER A 98 16.26 -2.17 4.11
CA SER A 98 15.51 -2.36 2.86
C SER A 98 16.12 -1.59 1.69
N ALA A 99 16.50 -0.33 1.91
CA ALA A 99 17.14 0.52 0.90
C ALA A 99 18.55 0.03 0.50
N LEU A 100 19.26 -0.64 1.41
CA LEU A 100 20.59 -1.23 1.15
C LEU A 100 20.49 -2.55 0.37
N LEU A 101 19.41 -3.30 0.52
CA LEU A 101 19.25 -4.62 -0.08
C LEU A 101 18.44 -4.59 -1.38
N HIS A 102 17.61 -3.59 -1.59
CA HIS A 102 16.72 -3.51 -2.76
C HIS A 102 16.68 -2.10 -3.35
N ARG A 103 16.61 -2.04 -4.67
CA ARG A 103 16.34 -0.79 -5.40
C ARG A 103 15.30 -1.01 -6.49
N PRO A 104 14.48 -0.01 -6.84
CA PRO A 104 13.58 -0.08 -7.97
C PRO A 104 14.34 -0.25 -9.27
N VAL A 105 13.81 -1.07 -10.19
CA VAL A 105 14.26 -1.08 -11.58
C VAL A 105 13.85 0.24 -12.22
N ARG A 106 14.82 0.94 -12.82
CA ARG A 106 14.59 2.25 -13.44
C ARG A 106 14.20 2.11 -14.90
N LEU A 107 13.51 3.12 -15.41
CA LEU A 107 13.20 3.25 -16.83
C LEU A 107 14.44 3.80 -17.58
N ASP A 108 15.51 3.03 -17.61
CA ASP A 108 16.77 3.42 -18.27
C ASP A 108 16.73 3.09 -19.76
N ARG A 109 15.83 2.20 -20.18
CA ARG A 109 15.68 1.75 -21.56
C ARG A 109 14.21 1.60 -21.92
N ALA A 110 13.81 2.24 -23.02
CA ALA A 110 12.51 2.02 -23.64
C ALA A 110 12.57 0.90 -24.67
N ILE A 111 11.46 0.18 -24.84
CA ILE A 111 11.26 -0.82 -25.89
C ILE A 111 10.22 -0.34 -26.90
N THR A 112 10.18 -0.96 -28.07
CA THR A 112 9.18 -0.68 -29.10
C THR A 112 7.83 -1.34 -28.78
N ALA A 113 6.75 -0.84 -29.38
CA ALA A 113 5.43 -1.46 -29.29
C ALA A 113 5.47 -2.94 -29.72
N ALA A 114 6.16 -3.25 -30.81
CA ALA A 114 6.28 -4.61 -31.31
C ALA A 114 7.01 -5.58 -30.34
N GLN A 115 7.88 -5.07 -29.48
CA GLN A 115 8.53 -5.89 -28.45
C GLN A 115 7.63 -6.13 -27.21
N ALA A 116 6.69 -5.23 -26.96
CA ALA A 116 5.78 -5.31 -25.81
C ALA A 116 4.46 -6.02 -26.15
N ALA A 117 3.94 -5.86 -27.38
CA ALA A 117 2.65 -6.37 -27.80
C ALA A 117 2.64 -7.90 -27.94
N GLU A 118 1.52 -8.51 -27.55
CA GLU A 118 1.26 -9.95 -27.75
C GLU A 118 1.07 -10.25 -29.23
N ASP A 119 0.37 -9.37 -29.97
CA ASP A 119 0.09 -9.48 -31.40
C ASP A 119 -0.20 -8.10 -32.03
N ASP A 120 -0.61 -8.08 -33.30
CA ASP A 120 -0.91 -6.90 -34.10
C ASP A 120 -2.24 -6.21 -33.78
N THR A 121 -3.05 -6.80 -32.89
CA THR A 121 -4.31 -6.17 -32.40
C THR A 121 -4.04 -5.14 -31.31
N VAL A 122 -2.84 -5.08 -30.75
CA VAL A 122 -2.44 -4.08 -29.75
C VAL A 122 -2.17 -2.74 -30.43
N VAL A 123 -2.86 -1.70 -29.95
CA VAL A 123 -2.71 -0.34 -30.46
C VAL A 123 -1.94 0.51 -29.47
N VAL A 124 -0.83 1.10 -29.92
CA VAL A 124 -0.01 2.04 -29.12
C VAL A 124 0.03 3.39 -29.82
N GLU A 125 -0.50 4.40 -29.16
CA GLU A 125 -0.60 5.76 -29.72
C GLU A 125 0.72 6.55 -29.60
N PRO A 126 0.86 7.70 -30.31
CA PRO A 126 2.09 8.49 -30.30
C PRO A 126 2.52 8.96 -28.90
N GLY A 127 3.83 9.03 -28.67
CA GLY A 127 4.41 9.54 -27.44
C GLY A 127 4.37 8.56 -26.24
N VAL A 128 3.90 7.33 -26.45
CA VAL A 128 3.93 6.29 -25.42
C VAL A 128 5.36 5.83 -25.16
N VAL A 129 5.72 5.70 -23.88
CA VAL A 129 7.01 5.15 -23.44
C VAL A 129 6.77 3.81 -22.75
N LEU A 130 7.44 2.76 -23.20
CA LEU A 130 7.34 1.40 -22.66
C LEU A 130 8.70 0.97 -22.10
N GLY A 131 8.73 0.61 -20.81
CA GLY A 131 9.93 0.10 -20.16
C GLY A 131 10.29 -1.32 -20.58
N GLU A 132 11.50 -1.73 -20.31
CA GLU A 132 11.97 -3.09 -20.57
C GLU A 132 11.12 -4.13 -19.81
N GLY A 133 10.80 -5.25 -20.45
CA GLY A 133 10.01 -6.33 -19.87
C GLY A 133 8.48 -6.07 -19.82
N VAL A 134 8.00 -4.94 -20.34
CA VAL A 134 6.55 -4.69 -20.51
C VAL A 134 5.95 -5.72 -21.45
N ARG A 135 4.76 -6.22 -21.08
CA ARG A 135 3.92 -7.08 -21.92
C ARG A 135 2.51 -6.52 -22.01
N ILE A 136 1.92 -6.54 -23.19
CA ILE A 136 0.58 -6.01 -23.46
C ILE A 136 -0.22 -7.07 -24.20
N GLY A 137 -1.30 -7.56 -23.57
CA GLY A 137 -2.19 -8.56 -24.11
C GLY A 137 -3.01 -8.04 -25.30
N ARG A 138 -3.41 -8.96 -26.17
CA ARG A 138 -4.13 -8.68 -27.42
C ARG A 138 -5.37 -7.82 -27.19
N GLY A 139 -5.75 -7.06 -28.20
CA GLY A 139 -6.92 -6.17 -28.19
C GLY A 139 -6.78 -4.94 -27.31
N SER A 140 -5.65 -4.78 -26.60
CA SER A 140 -5.44 -3.65 -25.69
C SER A 140 -4.98 -2.39 -26.43
N ARG A 141 -5.38 -1.22 -25.89
CA ARG A 141 -5.08 0.09 -26.46
C ARG A 141 -4.38 0.96 -25.43
N ILE A 142 -3.23 1.56 -25.79
CA ILE A 142 -2.43 2.46 -24.96
C ILE A 142 -2.48 3.86 -25.58
N GLY A 143 -3.12 4.79 -24.88
CA GLY A 143 -3.33 6.17 -25.28
C GLY A 143 -2.06 7.03 -25.26
N ALA A 144 -2.09 8.10 -26.01
CA ALA A 144 -0.95 8.98 -26.25
C ALA A 144 -0.30 9.51 -24.96
N ASN A 145 1.05 9.66 -24.99
CA ASN A 145 1.86 10.17 -23.88
C ASN A 145 1.74 9.38 -22.57
N THR A 146 1.33 8.13 -22.62
CA THR A 146 1.29 7.21 -21.49
C THR A 146 2.70 6.65 -21.23
N VAL A 147 3.05 6.48 -19.95
CA VAL A 147 4.31 5.86 -19.54
C VAL A 147 4.01 4.56 -18.81
N ILE A 148 4.52 3.45 -19.34
CA ILE A 148 4.45 2.13 -18.73
C ILE A 148 5.85 1.74 -18.26
N GLY A 149 6.03 1.64 -16.95
CA GLY A 149 7.31 1.32 -16.31
C GLY A 149 7.80 -0.10 -16.60
N PRO A 150 9.09 -0.38 -16.31
CA PRO A 150 9.68 -1.69 -16.52
C PRO A 150 8.90 -2.82 -15.84
N GLY A 151 8.82 -3.98 -16.49
CA GLY A 151 8.23 -5.19 -15.94
C GLY A 151 6.71 -5.25 -15.85
N VAL A 152 6.00 -4.16 -16.11
CA VAL A 152 4.53 -4.10 -16.07
C VAL A 152 3.91 -5.10 -17.03
N GLN A 153 2.89 -5.82 -16.56
CA GLN A 153 2.11 -6.75 -17.36
C GLN A 153 0.68 -6.24 -17.50
N ILE A 154 0.18 -6.12 -18.70
CA ILE A 154 -1.17 -5.67 -19.05
C ILE A 154 -1.88 -6.82 -19.75
N GLY A 155 -3.06 -7.20 -19.25
CA GLY A 155 -3.90 -8.24 -19.81
C GLY A 155 -4.52 -7.83 -21.15
N ARG A 156 -5.55 -8.59 -21.56
CA ARG A 156 -6.24 -8.46 -22.85
C ARG A 156 -7.36 -7.43 -22.78
N ASP A 157 -7.68 -6.84 -23.93
CA ASP A 157 -8.81 -5.93 -24.10
C ASP A 157 -8.83 -4.75 -23.12
N CYS A 158 -7.64 -4.32 -22.69
CA CYS A 158 -7.47 -3.19 -21.78
C CYS A 158 -7.54 -1.85 -22.53
N LEU A 159 -8.10 -0.83 -21.86
CA LEU A 159 -8.13 0.54 -22.36
C LEU A 159 -7.34 1.44 -21.41
N ILE A 160 -6.16 1.83 -21.81
CA ILE A 160 -5.33 2.79 -21.09
C ILE A 160 -5.42 4.12 -21.83
N SER A 161 -6.05 5.12 -21.22
CA SER A 161 -6.23 6.46 -21.83
C SER A 161 -4.92 7.26 -21.86
N SER A 162 -4.96 8.43 -22.48
CA SER A 162 -3.78 9.29 -22.63
C SER A 162 -3.24 9.82 -21.30
N GLY A 163 -1.92 9.95 -21.20
CA GLY A 163 -1.23 10.58 -20.07
C GLY A 163 -1.27 9.76 -18.77
N VAL A 164 -1.58 8.48 -18.83
CA VAL A 164 -1.55 7.55 -17.69
C VAL A 164 -0.11 7.19 -17.35
N THR A 165 0.19 6.96 -16.06
CA THR A 165 1.43 6.29 -15.65
C THR A 165 1.11 4.97 -14.95
N VAL A 166 1.81 3.91 -15.33
CA VAL A 166 1.72 2.60 -14.70
C VAL A 166 3.13 2.11 -14.38
N GLY A 167 3.42 1.90 -13.10
CA GLY A 167 4.67 1.29 -12.63
C GLY A 167 4.37 0.20 -11.61
N PHE A 168 5.27 -0.74 -11.43
CA PHE A 168 5.17 -1.77 -10.37
C PHE A 168 3.79 -2.44 -10.30
N ALA A 169 3.18 -2.76 -11.44
CA ALA A 169 1.80 -3.21 -11.49
C ALA A 169 1.57 -4.39 -12.43
N LEU A 170 0.58 -5.20 -12.08
CA LEU A 170 0.04 -6.27 -12.90
C LEU A 170 -1.46 -5.99 -13.13
N LEU A 171 -1.87 -5.90 -14.38
CA LEU A 171 -3.25 -5.64 -14.78
C LEU A 171 -3.84 -6.89 -15.41
N GLY A 172 -5.01 -7.29 -14.96
CA GLY A 172 -5.83 -8.32 -15.55
C GLY A 172 -6.45 -7.90 -16.89
N ASP A 173 -7.41 -8.66 -17.36
CA ASP A 173 -8.12 -8.41 -18.61
C ASP A 173 -9.18 -7.31 -18.47
N ARG A 174 -9.48 -6.60 -19.55
CA ARG A 174 -10.55 -5.57 -19.62
C ARG A 174 -10.44 -4.43 -18.60
N VAL A 175 -9.24 -4.19 -18.10
CA VAL A 175 -8.95 -3.06 -17.21
C VAL A 175 -9.05 -1.75 -17.98
N LYS A 176 -9.67 -0.73 -17.37
CA LYS A 176 -9.78 0.61 -17.93
C LYS A 176 -9.12 1.63 -17.01
N LEU A 177 -8.11 2.32 -17.51
CA LEU A 177 -7.47 3.44 -16.82
C LEU A 177 -7.80 4.73 -17.59
N LEU A 178 -8.49 5.67 -16.94
CA LEU A 178 -8.84 6.94 -17.57
C LEU A 178 -7.69 7.95 -17.50
N ALA A 179 -7.83 9.04 -18.26
CA ALA A 179 -6.74 10.00 -18.47
C ALA A 179 -6.11 10.49 -17.16
N GLY A 180 -4.79 10.49 -17.11
CA GLY A 180 -4.04 10.98 -15.98
C GLY A 180 -4.04 10.07 -14.74
N ALA A 181 -4.62 8.86 -14.76
CA ALA A 181 -4.52 7.92 -13.65
C ALA A 181 -3.06 7.56 -13.35
N ARG A 182 -2.72 7.36 -12.06
CA ARG A 182 -1.38 7.04 -11.55
C ARG A 182 -1.45 5.71 -10.80
N ILE A 183 -0.78 4.69 -11.32
CA ILE A 183 -0.80 3.34 -10.76
C ILE A 183 0.61 2.93 -10.36
N GLY A 184 0.78 2.53 -9.09
CA GLY A 184 2.01 1.95 -8.57
C GLY A 184 3.06 2.95 -8.09
N GLU A 185 2.68 4.19 -7.83
CA GLU A 185 3.55 5.13 -7.11
C GLU A 185 3.85 4.62 -5.69
N ALA A 186 4.91 5.15 -5.08
CA ALA A 186 5.26 4.77 -3.71
C ALA A 186 4.21 5.29 -2.73
N GLY A 187 3.70 4.41 -1.87
CA GLY A 187 2.81 4.80 -0.78
C GLY A 187 3.51 5.68 0.26
N PHE A 188 2.72 6.45 1.00
CA PHE A 188 3.19 7.32 2.08
C PHE A 188 3.56 6.49 3.32
N GLY A 189 4.80 6.02 3.39
CA GLY A 189 5.33 5.26 4.52
C GLY A 189 6.57 5.93 5.10
N ALA A 190 6.53 6.27 6.40
CA ALA A 190 7.67 6.83 7.10
C ALA A 190 7.81 6.25 8.51
N ALA A 191 9.04 5.94 8.91
CA ALA A 191 9.39 5.52 10.25
C ALA A 191 10.00 6.68 11.03
N GLY A 192 9.61 6.87 12.28
CA GLY A 192 10.24 7.86 13.17
C GLY A 192 11.65 7.44 13.53
N SER A 193 12.58 8.41 13.56
CA SER A 193 13.92 8.23 14.08
C SER A 193 14.37 9.46 14.87
N LYS A 194 15.47 9.37 15.63
CA LYS A 194 16.07 10.50 16.38
C LYS A 194 16.53 11.65 15.47
N THR A 195 16.79 11.37 14.22
CA THR A 195 17.23 12.35 13.21
C THR A 195 16.11 12.86 12.32
N GLY A 196 14.86 12.45 12.57
CA GLY A 196 13.69 12.78 11.76
C GLY A 196 13.07 11.56 11.09
N PRO A 197 12.03 11.75 10.25
CA PRO A 197 11.39 10.65 9.55
C PRO A 197 12.34 10.00 8.52
N VAL A 198 12.23 8.68 8.40
CA VAL A 198 12.96 7.87 7.40
C VAL A 198 11.92 7.22 6.50
N ASP A 199 12.04 7.41 5.18
CA ASP A 199 11.14 6.81 4.21
C ASP A 199 11.24 5.28 4.25
N ILE A 200 10.07 4.62 4.31
CA ILE A 200 9.98 3.16 4.20
C ILE A 200 9.91 2.78 2.72
N PRO A 201 10.90 2.06 2.19
CA PRO A 201 10.87 1.61 0.80
C PRO A 201 9.60 0.79 0.52
N GLN A 202 8.89 1.15 -0.54
CA GLN A 202 7.68 0.47 -0.99
C GLN A 202 8.06 -0.59 -2.01
N LEU A 203 8.14 -1.85 -1.57
CA LEU A 203 8.70 -2.98 -2.32
C LEU A 203 7.63 -3.93 -2.86
N GLY A 204 6.35 -3.62 -2.63
CA GLY A 204 5.20 -4.34 -3.18
C GLY A 204 4.78 -3.83 -4.56
N ARG A 205 3.61 -4.27 -5.00
CA ARG A 205 3.04 -3.99 -6.32
C ARG A 205 1.60 -3.49 -6.19
N VAL A 206 1.04 -3.08 -7.34
CA VAL A 206 -0.41 -2.94 -7.52
C VAL A 206 -0.91 -4.09 -8.39
N ILE A 207 -1.97 -4.75 -7.96
CA ILE A 207 -2.69 -5.78 -8.71
C ILE A 207 -4.09 -5.25 -9.03
N LEU A 208 -4.37 -4.99 -10.28
CA LEU A 208 -5.72 -4.69 -10.75
C LEU A 208 -6.30 -5.95 -11.39
N GLN A 209 -7.33 -6.53 -10.78
CA GLN A 209 -7.98 -7.70 -11.31
C GLN A 209 -8.87 -7.35 -12.52
N ASP A 210 -9.48 -8.37 -13.14
CA ASP A 210 -10.25 -8.24 -14.37
C ASP A 210 -11.38 -7.20 -14.28
N GLY A 211 -11.55 -6.43 -15.35
CA GLY A 211 -12.66 -5.49 -15.48
C GLY A 211 -12.64 -4.28 -14.54
N VAL A 212 -11.57 -4.07 -13.78
CA VAL A 212 -11.39 -2.87 -12.95
C VAL A 212 -11.41 -1.62 -13.81
N THR A 213 -12.07 -0.55 -13.32
CA THR A 213 -12.02 0.77 -13.94
C THR A 213 -11.47 1.78 -12.95
N VAL A 214 -10.47 2.56 -13.35
CA VAL A 214 -9.87 3.64 -12.55
C VAL A 214 -10.10 4.97 -13.25
N GLY A 215 -10.76 5.88 -12.56
CA GLY A 215 -11.14 7.21 -13.05
C GLY A 215 -9.96 8.14 -13.28
N ALA A 216 -10.26 9.26 -13.94
CA ALA A 216 -9.24 10.26 -14.30
C ALA A 216 -8.55 10.84 -13.07
N ASN A 217 -7.22 10.97 -13.15
CA ASN A 217 -6.35 11.48 -12.07
C ASN A 217 -6.51 10.76 -10.71
N SER A 218 -7.04 9.55 -10.69
CA SER A 218 -7.05 8.70 -9.51
C SER A 218 -5.68 8.06 -9.32
N CYS A 219 -5.28 7.87 -8.05
CA CYS A 219 -4.00 7.32 -7.66
C CYS A 219 -4.19 6.03 -6.87
N ILE A 220 -3.39 5.01 -7.19
CA ILE A 220 -3.34 3.75 -6.44
C ILE A 220 -1.88 3.44 -6.14
N ASP A 221 -1.52 3.51 -4.85
CA ASP A 221 -0.16 3.30 -4.40
C ASP A 221 0.17 1.81 -4.27
N ARG A 222 1.42 1.46 -4.54
CA ARG A 222 1.92 0.10 -4.30
C ARG A 222 2.15 -0.17 -2.82
N GLY A 223 2.10 -1.41 -2.42
CA GLY A 223 2.33 -1.82 -1.06
C GLY A 223 3.79 -1.72 -0.60
N ALA A 224 3.99 -1.69 0.72
CA ALA A 224 5.32 -1.66 1.32
C ALA A 224 6.06 -3.02 1.20
N TYR A 225 5.35 -4.13 1.42
CA TYR A 225 5.87 -5.50 1.28
C TYR A 225 4.94 -6.39 0.47
N ASP A 226 3.66 -6.31 0.82
CA ASP A 226 2.58 -7.00 0.15
C ASP A 226 1.99 -6.10 -0.93
N ASP A 227 1.12 -6.64 -1.75
CA ASP A 227 0.51 -5.91 -2.84
C ASP A 227 -0.64 -5.01 -2.36
N THR A 228 -0.91 -3.94 -3.09
CA THR A 228 -2.21 -3.27 -3.12
C THR A 228 -3.06 -3.97 -4.16
N VAL A 229 -4.19 -4.52 -3.77
CA VAL A 229 -5.04 -5.35 -4.64
C VAL A 229 -6.40 -4.71 -4.83
N ILE A 230 -6.84 -4.58 -6.08
CA ILE A 230 -8.19 -4.14 -6.45
C ILE A 230 -8.93 -5.31 -7.09
N GLY A 231 -10.00 -5.75 -6.44
CA GLY A 231 -10.82 -6.89 -6.83
C GLY A 231 -11.58 -6.66 -8.13
N GLU A 232 -11.94 -7.77 -8.78
CA GLU A 232 -12.60 -7.81 -10.07
C GLU A 232 -13.79 -6.87 -10.17
N ASN A 233 -13.96 -6.26 -11.33
CA ASN A 233 -15.09 -5.40 -11.69
C ASN A 233 -15.32 -4.17 -10.78
N THR A 234 -14.41 -3.85 -9.86
CA THR A 234 -14.48 -2.65 -9.03
C THR A 234 -14.38 -1.39 -9.89
N LYS A 235 -15.23 -0.38 -9.59
CA LYS A 235 -15.32 0.88 -10.31
C LYS A 235 -14.89 2.02 -9.39
N ILE A 236 -13.84 2.68 -9.79
CA ILE A 236 -13.22 3.80 -9.09
C ILE A 236 -13.41 5.04 -9.96
N ASP A 237 -14.08 6.06 -9.43
CA ASP A 237 -14.34 7.32 -10.11
C ASP A 237 -13.09 8.23 -10.10
N ASN A 238 -13.24 9.45 -10.57
CA ASN A 238 -12.16 10.44 -10.71
C ASN A 238 -11.66 10.95 -9.36
N LEU A 239 -10.37 11.29 -9.31
CA LEU A 239 -9.73 11.92 -8.14
C LEU A 239 -9.86 11.09 -6.85
N VAL A 240 -9.91 9.78 -6.98
CA VAL A 240 -9.88 8.84 -5.85
C VAL A 240 -8.43 8.52 -5.48
N MET A 241 -8.14 8.42 -4.18
CA MET A 241 -6.85 7.99 -3.66
C MET A 241 -7.01 6.65 -2.94
N ILE A 242 -6.21 5.65 -3.31
CA ILE A 242 -6.09 4.37 -2.60
C ILE A 242 -4.65 4.20 -2.15
N GLY A 243 -4.45 4.17 -0.84
CA GLY A 243 -3.14 4.03 -0.20
C GLY A 243 -2.55 2.62 -0.34
N HIS A 244 -1.30 2.52 0.09
CA HIS A 244 -0.51 1.28 0.04
C HIS A 244 -1.13 0.12 0.84
N ASN A 245 -0.87 -1.12 0.43
CA ASN A 245 -1.30 -2.34 1.12
C ASN A 245 -2.83 -2.49 1.28
N CYS A 246 -3.63 -1.76 0.51
CA CYS A 246 -5.07 -1.95 0.51
C CYS A 246 -5.47 -3.24 -0.20
N VAL A 247 -6.45 -3.96 0.36
CA VAL A 247 -7.10 -5.10 -0.28
C VAL A 247 -8.57 -4.77 -0.49
N ILE A 248 -8.90 -4.35 -1.69
CA ILE A 248 -10.25 -3.94 -2.07
C ILE A 248 -10.95 -5.12 -2.74
N GLY A 249 -12.11 -5.51 -2.23
CA GLY A 249 -12.93 -6.61 -2.75
C GLY A 249 -13.48 -6.35 -4.16
N ARG A 250 -14.30 -7.28 -4.63
CA ARG A 250 -14.91 -7.26 -5.96
C ARG A 250 -16.14 -6.36 -6.01
N ASN A 251 -16.48 -5.87 -7.21
CA ASN A 251 -17.70 -5.10 -7.49
C ASN A 251 -17.89 -3.87 -6.58
N ASN A 252 -16.84 -3.33 -6.01
CA ASN A 252 -16.92 -2.13 -5.19
C ASN A 252 -17.15 -0.90 -6.06
N LEU A 253 -17.85 0.10 -5.52
CA LEU A 253 -18.11 1.38 -6.17
C LEU A 253 -17.53 2.51 -5.32
N MET A 254 -16.59 3.28 -5.85
CA MET A 254 -15.99 4.43 -5.19
C MET A 254 -16.29 5.68 -6.00
N ALA A 255 -17.12 6.57 -5.45
CA ALA A 255 -17.42 7.85 -6.07
C ALA A 255 -16.26 8.84 -5.93
N ALA A 256 -16.29 9.90 -6.71
CA ALA A 256 -15.21 10.88 -6.83
C ALA A 256 -14.73 11.44 -5.47
N HIS A 257 -13.41 11.69 -5.39
CA HIS A 257 -12.73 12.20 -4.20
C HIS A 257 -12.79 11.28 -2.97
N THR A 258 -13.15 10.00 -3.11
CA THR A 258 -12.98 9.04 -2.01
C THR A 258 -11.49 8.89 -1.68
N GLY A 259 -11.16 8.88 -0.40
CA GLY A 259 -9.81 8.65 0.11
C GLY A 259 -9.75 7.39 0.97
N ILE A 260 -8.96 6.41 0.57
CA ILE A 260 -8.71 5.18 1.32
C ILE A 260 -7.27 5.22 1.81
N SER A 261 -7.06 5.26 3.11
CA SER A 261 -5.72 5.23 3.71
C SER A 261 -5.06 3.86 3.56
N GLY A 262 -3.78 3.75 3.95
CA GLY A 262 -3.04 2.49 3.81
C GLY A 262 -3.62 1.33 4.62
N SER A 263 -3.40 0.10 4.15
CA SER A 263 -3.76 -1.15 4.84
C SER A 263 -5.26 -1.35 5.12
N VAL A 264 -6.13 -0.68 4.39
CA VAL A 264 -7.58 -0.91 4.45
C VAL A 264 -7.95 -2.18 3.70
N THR A 265 -8.81 -2.98 4.31
CA THR A 265 -9.42 -4.15 3.65
C THR A 265 -10.92 -3.90 3.47
N SER A 266 -11.45 -4.08 2.26
CA SER A 266 -12.89 -4.10 2.05
C SER A 266 -13.36 -5.47 1.54
N GLY A 267 -14.55 -5.88 1.96
CA GLY A 267 -15.28 -6.99 1.35
C GLY A 267 -15.78 -6.64 -0.04
N ASP A 268 -16.54 -7.55 -0.63
CA ASP A 268 -17.17 -7.38 -1.93
C ASP A 268 -18.39 -6.44 -1.85
N ASN A 269 -18.77 -5.83 -2.97
CA ASN A 269 -20.01 -5.06 -3.13
C ASN A 269 -20.14 -3.82 -2.22
N CYS A 270 -19.02 -3.28 -1.71
CA CYS A 270 -19.04 -2.06 -0.90
C CYS A 270 -19.26 -0.81 -1.76
N ILE A 271 -19.89 0.21 -1.16
CA ILE A 271 -20.16 1.50 -1.83
C ILE A 271 -19.59 2.64 -1.00
N PHE A 272 -18.73 3.44 -1.61
CA PHE A 272 -18.14 4.63 -1.00
C PHE A 272 -18.68 5.88 -1.72
N GLY A 273 -19.47 6.67 -1.01
CA GLY A 273 -20.01 7.94 -1.50
C GLY A 273 -18.93 8.98 -1.72
N GLY A 274 -19.20 9.97 -2.55
CA GLY A 274 -18.24 11.01 -2.88
C GLY A 274 -17.63 11.69 -1.65
N ARG A 275 -16.31 11.89 -1.66
CA ARG A 275 -15.53 12.43 -0.51
C ARG A 275 -15.60 11.58 0.76
N ALA A 276 -15.97 10.31 0.69
CA ALA A 276 -15.80 9.42 1.83
C ALA A 276 -14.30 9.26 2.13
N GLY A 277 -13.94 9.25 3.42
CA GLY A 277 -12.58 9.04 3.90
C GLY A 277 -12.52 7.83 4.82
N VAL A 278 -11.56 6.94 4.62
CA VAL A 278 -11.35 5.74 5.46
C VAL A 278 -9.95 5.82 6.07
N GLY A 279 -9.88 5.73 7.40
CA GLY A 279 -8.63 5.70 8.16
C GLY A 279 -7.82 4.43 7.88
N ASP A 280 -6.57 4.41 8.30
CA ASP A 280 -5.65 3.30 8.09
C ASP A 280 -6.01 2.03 8.90
N HIS A 281 -5.66 0.86 8.36
CA HIS A 281 -5.85 -0.44 9.01
C HIS A 281 -7.32 -0.80 9.37
N ILE A 282 -8.29 -0.24 8.65
CA ILE A 282 -9.73 -0.48 8.86
C ILE A 282 -10.23 -1.60 7.96
N THR A 283 -11.15 -2.41 8.50
CA THR A 283 -11.87 -3.44 7.76
C THR A 283 -13.30 -2.98 7.46
N ILE A 284 -13.68 -3.01 6.19
CA ILE A 284 -15.04 -2.69 5.71
C ILE A 284 -15.72 -3.99 5.29
N GLY A 285 -16.77 -4.39 5.99
CA GLY A 285 -17.49 -5.63 5.74
C GLY A 285 -18.20 -5.65 4.38
N GLU A 286 -18.44 -6.86 3.84
CA GLU A 286 -19.12 -7.06 2.56
C GLU A 286 -20.46 -6.32 2.49
N GLY A 287 -20.74 -5.65 1.37
CA GLY A 287 -21.99 -4.91 1.14
C GLY A 287 -22.15 -3.64 1.97
N ALA A 288 -21.16 -3.27 2.79
CA ALA A 288 -21.21 -2.05 3.59
C ALA A 288 -21.22 -0.79 2.70
N ARG A 289 -21.83 0.29 3.22
CA ARG A 289 -21.94 1.55 2.48
C ARG A 289 -21.49 2.71 3.34
N VAL A 290 -20.60 3.53 2.80
CA VAL A 290 -20.21 4.80 3.39
C VAL A 290 -20.89 5.92 2.62
N ALA A 291 -21.74 6.71 3.28
CA ALA A 291 -22.41 7.84 2.65
C ALA A 291 -21.41 8.94 2.27
N ALA A 292 -21.80 9.83 1.34
CA ALA A 292 -20.95 10.93 0.89
C ALA A 292 -20.45 11.78 2.09
N GLY A 293 -19.16 12.11 2.06
CA GLY A 293 -18.48 12.84 3.13
C GLY A 293 -18.30 12.07 4.45
N GLY A 294 -18.67 10.81 4.51
CA GLY A 294 -18.47 9.97 5.70
C GLY A 294 -17.01 9.79 6.04
N GLY A 295 -16.62 10.01 7.31
CA GLY A 295 -15.29 9.73 7.85
C GLY A 295 -15.30 8.45 8.69
N VAL A 296 -14.60 7.41 8.24
CA VAL A 296 -14.58 6.08 8.88
C VAL A 296 -13.30 5.95 9.70
N LEU A 297 -13.44 5.73 11.01
CA LEU A 297 -12.33 5.60 11.95
C LEU A 297 -12.39 4.27 12.75
N ALA A 298 -13.28 3.35 12.36
CA ALA A 298 -13.42 2.04 12.96
C ALA A 298 -13.97 1.05 11.91
N ASP A 299 -13.81 -0.25 12.16
CA ASP A 299 -14.31 -1.31 11.29
C ASP A 299 -15.84 -1.21 11.10
N ILE A 300 -16.30 -1.44 9.87
CA ILE A 300 -17.72 -1.46 9.53
C ILE A 300 -18.16 -2.90 9.33
N PRO A 301 -19.16 -3.38 10.09
CA PRO A 301 -19.76 -4.70 9.88
C PRO A 301 -20.39 -4.87 8.49
N PRO A 302 -20.52 -6.11 8.00
CA PRO A 302 -21.15 -6.38 6.71
C PRO A 302 -22.57 -5.81 6.61
N GLY A 303 -22.91 -5.21 5.46
CA GLY A 303 -24.23 -4.69 5.12
C GLY A 303 -24.62 -3.38 5.81
N GLU A 304 -23.81 -2.86 6.72
CA GLU A 304 -24.12 -1.61 7.42
C GLU A 304 -23.96 -0.37 6.55
N ILE A 305 -24.74 0.67 6.88
CA ILE A 305 -24.66 1.98 6.21
C ILE A 305 -24.22 3.02 7.24
N TRP A 306 -23.01 3.57 7.00
CA TRP A 306 -22.43 4.59 7.88
C TRP A 306 -22.44 5.97 7.23
N SER A 307 -22.65 7.01 8.05
CA SER A 307 -22.69 8.41 7.61
C SER A 307 -22.16 9.34 8.70
N GLY A 308 -21.55 10.42 8.34
CA GLY A 308 -21.03 11.44 9.25
C GLY A 308 -21.07 12.85 8.67
N TYR A 309 -22.16 13.22 8.00
CA TYR A 309 -22.41 14.50 7.33
C TYR A 309 -23.93 14.62 7.17
N PRO A 310 -24.66 15.74 7.13
CA PRO A 310 -24.62 16.66 6.00
C PRO A 310 -24.32 18.12 6.40
N ALA A 311 -24.06 18.97 5.39
CA ALA A 311 -24.05 20.43 5.54
C ALA A 311 -25.45 20.92 5.93
N LYS A 312 -25.49 21.90 6.84
CA LYS A 312 -26.69 22.52 7.35
C LYS A 312 -26.57 24.04 7.30
N PRO A 313 -27.64 24.80 7.35
CA PRO A 313 -27.56 26.25 7.55
C PRO A 313 -26.64 26.58 8.72
N LEU A 314 -25.68 27.49 8.56
CA LEU A 314 -24.63 27.77 9.55
C LEU A 314 -25.19 27.98 10.98
N ARG A 315 -26.27 28.76 11.09
CA ARG A 315 -26.92 29.01 12.42
C ARG A 315 -27.49 27.75 13.07
N GLN A 316 -27.97 26.81 12.26
CA GLN A 316 -28.47 25.52 12.75
C GLN A 316 -27.30 24.65 13.20
N PHE A 317 -26.27 24.51 12.38
CA PHE A 317 -25.06 23.75 12.70
C PHE A 317 -24.43 24.24 14.02
N LEU A 318 -24.24 25.55 14.17
CA LEU A 318 -23.67 26.12 15.39
C LEU A 318 -24.54 25.84 16.63
N ARG A 319 -25.87 25.94 16.52
CA ARG A 319 -26.78 25.60 17.63
C ARG A 319 -26.67 24.14 18.05
N GLU A 320 -26.68 23.24 17.09
CA GLU A 320 -26.57 21.79 17.35
C GLU A 320 -25.20 21.46 17.97
N THR A 321 -24.10 22.04 17.46
CA THR A 321 -22.75 21.87 18.00
C THR A 321 -22.65 22.35 19.44
N VAL A 322 -23.17 23.54 19.76
CA VAL A 322 -23.17 24.08 21.13
C VAL A 322 -24.03 23.22 22.06
N TRP A 323 -25.20 22.78 21.59
CA TRP A 323 -26.07 21.92 22.36
C TRP A 323 -25.41 20.58 22.72
N LEU A 324 -24.79 19.90 21.73
CA LEU A 324 -24.02 18.66 21.93
C LEU A 324 -22.88 18.84 22.94
N SER A 325 -22.10 19.93 22.80
CA SER A 325 -21.01 20.25 23.72
C SER A 325 -21.48 20.44 25.16
N LYS A 326 -22.62 21.13 25.36
CA LYS A 326 -23.23 21.29 26.70
C LYS A 326 -23.68 19.96 27.30
N GLN A 327 -24.33 19.08 26.51
CA GLN A 327 -24.74 17.76 26.96
C GLN A 327 -23.54 16.86 27.34
N ALA A 328 -22.48 16.89 26.54
CA ALA A 328 -21.27 16.14 26.82
C ALA A 328 -20.55 16.60 28.09
N SER A 329 -20.54 17.92 28.37
CA SER A 329 -19.97 18.49 29.60
C SER A 329 -20.77 18.16 30.86
N GLN A 330 -22.11 18.14 30.80
CA GLN A 330 -22.97 17.80 31.92
C GLN A 330 -22.80 16.34 32.40
N LYS A 331 -22.55 15.40 31.51
CA LYS A 331 -22.26 13.99 31.87
C LYS A 331 -20.94 13.80 32.61
N LYS A 332 -19.95 14.68 32.45
CA LYS A 332 -18.68 14.65 33.20
C LYS A 332 -18.89 15.11 34.66
N GLY A 333 -19.65 16.18 34.90
CA GLY A 333 -19.94 16.69 36.26
C GLY A 333 -20.78 15.76 37.12
N ALA A 334 -21.62 14.92 36.53
CA ALA A 334 -22.44 13.93 37.29
C ALA A 334 -21.63 12.67 37.70
N LYS A 335 -20.46 12.43 37.18
CA LYS A 335 -19.54 11.35 37.64
C LYS A 335 -18.62 11.78 38.77
N GLU A 336 -18.16 13.03 38.76
CA GLU A 336 -17.29 13.59 39.82
C GLU A 336 -18.01 13.91 41.14
N SER A 337 -19.37 13.96 41.16
CA SER A 337 -20.16 14.16 42.37
C SER A 337 -20.62 12.84 43.05
N LYS A 338 -20.08 11.68 42.63
CA LYS A 338 -20.39 10.36 43.20
C LYS A 338 -19.15 9.62 43.74
N GLU A 339 -17.99 10.25 43.73
CA GLU A 339 -16.79 9.88 44.50
C GLU A 339 -16.62 10.85 45.69
#